data_948fb81fb1ea5819776d5643b20b2854
#
_entry.id   948fb81fb1ea5819776d5643b20b2854
#
_cell.length_a   1.000
_cell.length_b   1.000
_cell.length_c   1.000
_cell.angle_alpha   90.00
_cell.angle_beta   90.00
_cell.angle_gamma   90.00
#
_symmetry.space_group_name_H-M   'P 1'
#
loop_
_entity.id
_entity.type
_entity.pdbx_description
1 polymer ?
#
loop_
_entity_poly.entity_id
_entity_poly.type
_entity_poly.pdbx_seq_one_letter_code
_entity_poly.pdbx_strand_id
1 'polypeptide(L)'
;MKLVFPTLEYKEKATEYIREFYEYNSEINGSGALDRFLRESTYEEWLVKIRKDIDIANVEKPRVPALTYFYVREEDDRIVGMINIRLALSDFLREEGGHIGYSVRPTERRKHYATDMLKAGVEVLNTIGINEVLVSCDKENLASSGTILNNGGRLIKEKYSETFKEMIQMYAITK
;
A
#
# COMPACT_ATOMS: atom_id res chain seq x y z
N MET A 1 12.52 6.53 -10.72
CA MET A 1 11.70 5.85 -9.70
C MET A 1 11.19 4.54 -10.25
N LYS A 2 11.17 3.47 -9.46
CA LYS A 2 10.68 2.15 -9.90
C LYS A 2 9.99 1.39 -8.76
N LEU A 3 9.02 0.54 -9.11
CA LEU A 3 8.51 -0.50 -8.21
C LEU A 3 9.48 -1.69 -8.23
N VAL A 4 9.94 -2.09 -7.05
CA VAL A 4 10.89 -3.19 -6.88
C VAL A 4 10.26 -4.24 -5.98
N PHE A 5 10.20 -5.49 -6.45
CA PHE A 5 9.77 -6.59 -5.60
C PHE A 5 10.83 -6.84 -4.52
N PRO A 6 10.44 -6.96 -3.24
CA PRO A 6 11.40 -7.08 -2.14
C PRO A 6 12.32 -8.30 -2.26
N THR A 7 13.62 -8.07 -2.03
CA THR A 7 14.65 -9.10 -1.96
C THR A 7 15.44 -9.00 -0.66
N LEU A 8 16.27 -9.99 -0.39
CA LEU A 8 17.10 -10.01 0.82
C LEU A 8 18.08 -8.82 0.87
N GLU A 9 18.54 -8.34 -0.29
CA GLU A 9 19.45 -7.20 -0.41
C GLU A 9 18.87 -5.88 0.14
N TYR A 10 17.55 -5.76 0.17
CA TYR A 10 16.86 -4.59 0.73
C TYR A 10 16.60 -4.65 2.22
N LYS A 11 17.03 -5.71 2.94
CA LYS A 11 16.72 -5.91 4.36
C LYS A 11 17.05 -4.70 5.24
N GLU A 12 18.25 -4.17 5.13
CA GLU A 12 18.70 -3.04 5.95
C GLU A 12 17.92 -1.75 5.60
N LYS A 13 17.75 -1.49 4.30
CA LYS A 13 17.00 -0.31 3.81
C LYS A 13 15.51 -0.37 4.20
N ALA A 14 14.93 -1.56 4.18
CA ALA A 14 13.54 -1.77 4.59
C ALA A 14 13.37 -1.61 6.10
N THR A 15 14.33 -2.08 6.88
CA THR A 15 14.35 -1.88 8.34
C THR A 15 14.49 -0.40 8.68
N GLU A 16 15.38 0.33 8.00
CA GLU A 16 15.54 1.78 8.15
C GLU A 16 14.24 2.52 7.76
N TYR A 17 13.60 2.11 6.66
CA TYR A 17 12.31 2.67 6.22
C TYR A 17 11.25 2.57 7.32
N ILE A 18 11.05 1.39 7.92
CA ILE A 18 10.07 1.18 8.98
C ILE A 18 10.43 1.95 10.25
N ARG A 19 11.72 1.97 10.63
CA ARG A 19 12.19 2.70 11.81
C ARG A 19 11.86 4.19 11.72
N GLU A 20 12.03 4.81 10.57
CA GLU A 20 11.72 6.24 10.39
C GLU A 20 10.24 6.56 10.66
N PHE A 21 9.30 5.66 10.32
CA PHE A 21 7.90 5.86 10.67
C PHE A 21 7.66 5.88 12.19
N TYR A 22 8.36 5.04 12.94
CA TYR A 22 8.28 5.06 14.41
C TYR A 22 8.90 6.32 14.99
N GLU A 23 10.03 6.77 14.47
CA GLU A 23 10.69 8.01 14.89
C GLU A 23 9.80 9.25 14.66
N TYR A 24 9.01 9.24 13.61
CA TYR A 24 8.08 10.32 13.26
C TYR A 24 6.66 10.11 13.81
N ASN A 25 6.44 9.08 14.62
CA ASN A 25 5.10 8.69 15.13
C ASN A 25 4.04 8.67 14.02
N SER A 26 4.39 8.07 12.88
CA SER A 26 3.57 8.04 11.67
C SER A 26 3.05 6.65 11.37
N GLU A 27 1.81 6.57 10.91
CA GLU A 27 1.20 5.32 10.49
C GLU A 27 1.85 4.73 9.24
N ILE A 28 1.91 3.39 9.21
CA ILE A 28 2.46 2.61 8.10
C ILE A 28 1.33 1.90 7.39
N ASN A 29 1.14 2.21 6.12
CA ASN A 29 0.19 1.54 5.24
C ASN A 29 0.92 0.92 4.04
N GLY A 30 0.36 -0.13 3.45
CA GLY A 30 0.94 -0.75 2.25
C GLY A 30 2.23 -1.53 2.45
N SER A 31 2.62 -1.83 3.70
CA SER A 31 3.86 -2.56 4.02
C SER A 31 3.79 -4.07 3.80
N GLY A 32 2.62 -4.63 3.48
CA GLY A 32 2.42 -6.08 3.48
C GLY A 32 2.70 -6.72 4.84
N ALA A 33 2.52 -5.95 5.92
CA ALA A 33 2.80 -6.30 7.32
C ALA A 33 4.29 -6.38 7.68
N LEU A 34 5.18 -5.75 6.92
CA LEU A 34 6.63 -5.73 7.22
C LEU A 34 6.91 -5.19 8.63
N ASP A 35 6.25 -4.11 9.03
CA ASP A 35 6.38 -3.51 10.36
C ASP A 35 6.10 -4.50 11.49
N ARG A 36 5.05 -5.34 11.34
CA ARG A 36 4.74 -6.40 12.30
C ARG A 36 5.80 -7.50 12.29
N PHE A 37 6.23 -7.96 11.10
CA PHE A 37 7.25 -9.01 11.00
C PHE A 37 8.58 -8.59 11.61
N LEU A 38 8.99 -7.34 11.45
CA LEU A 38 10.22 -6.84 12.07
C LEU A 38 10.14 -6.76 13.62
N ARG A 39 8.93 -6.69 14.20
CA ARG A 39 8.74 -6.72 15.67
C ARG A 39 8.60 -8.14 16.23
N GLU A 40 7.92 -9.03 15.50
CA GLU A 40 7.44 -10.32 16.02
C GLU A 40 8.15 -11.53 15.40
N SER A 41 8.91 -11.31 14.33
CA SER A 41 9.49 -12.36 13.51
C SER A 41 10.76 -11.86 12.79
N THR A 42 10.91 -12.18 11.50
CA THR A 42 12.08 -11.77 10.70
C THR A 42 11.69 -11.19 9.33
N TYR A 43 12.62 -10.44 8.75
CA TYR A 43 12.48 -9.94 7.37
C TYR A 43 12.38 -11.10 6.36
N GLU A 44 13.13 -12.17 6.58
CA GLU A 44 13.18 -13.37 5.74
C GLU A 44 11.80 -14.07 5.72
N GLU A 45 11.15 -14.20 6.86
CA GLU A 45 9.81 -14.79 6.95
C GLU A 45 8.77 -13.89 6.29
N TRP A 46 8.93 -12.56 6.39
CA TRP A 46 8.10 -11.63 5.62
C TRP A 46 8.30 -11.80 4.11
N LEU A 47 9.54 -11.98 3.62
CA LEU A 47 9.78 -12.26 2.20
C LEU A 47 9.10 -13.55 1.74
N VAL A 48 9.12 -14.60 2.55
CA VAL A 48 8.39 -15.85 2.26
C VAL A 48 6.89 -15.59 2.20
N LYS A 49 6.35 -14.83 3.17
CA LYS A 49 4.93 -14.47 3.21
C LYS A 49 4.49 -13.72 1.94
N ILE A 50 5.17 -12.62 1.57
CA ILE A 50 4.74 -11.81 0.42
C ILE A 50 4.86 -12.56 -0.92
N ARG A 51 5.78 -13.53 -1.03
CA ARG A 51 5.85 -14.42 -2.20
C ARG A 51 4.67 -15.39 -2.26
N LYS A 52 4.26 -15.93 -1.11
CA LYS A 52 3.07 -16.79 -1.02
C LYS A 52 1.78 -16.02 -1.28
N ASP A 53 1.70 -14.78 -0.85
CA ASP A 53 0.51 -13.93 -1.01
C ASP A 53 0.16 -13.62 -2.48
N ILE A 54 1.07 -13.87 -3.43
CA ILE A 54 0.79 -13.67 -4.87
C ILE A 54 -0.23 -14.69 -5.38
N ASP A 55 -0.19 -15.92 -4.87
CA ASP A 55 -1.03 -17.04 -5.32
C ASP A 55 -2.23 -17.24 -4.39
N ILE A 56 -3.43 -17.20 -4.97
CA ILE A 56 -4.69 -17.45 -4.25
C ILE A 56 -4.72 -18.79 -3.51
N ALA A 57 -4.03 -19.81 -4.01
CA ALA A 57 -3.95 -21.11 -3.39
C ALA A 57 -3.22 -21.08 -2.03
N ASN A 58 -2.41 -20.06 -1.79
CA ASN A 58 -1.62 -19.89 -0.56
C ASN A 58 -2.24 -18.88 0.41
N VAL A 59 -3.39 -18.29 0.06
CA VAL A 59 -3.99 -17.20 0.86
C VAL A 59 -5.32 -17.68 1.46
N GLU A 60 -5.34 -17.78 2.79
CA GLU A 60 -6.55 -18.15 3.52
C GLU A 60 -7.52 -16.98 3.64
N LYS A 61 -8.81 -17.26 3.41
CA LYS A 61 -9.89 -16.27 3.63
C LYS A 61 -9.88 -15.77 5.08
N PRO A 62 -10.21 -14.51 5.34
CA PRO A 62 -10.73 -13.48 4.41
C PRO A 62 -9.66 -12.69 3.64
N ARG A 63 -8.38 -13.05 3.75
CA ARG A 63 -7.32 -12.41 2.97
C ARG A 63 -7.49 -12.68 1.48
N VAL A 64 -6.85 -11.85 0.67
CA VAL A 64 -6.86 -11.93 -0.79
C VAL A 64 -5.43 -11.94 -1.32
N PRO A 65 -5.19 -12.45 -2.54
CA PRO A 65 -3.88 -12.35 -3.18
C PRO A 65 -3.45 -10.90 -3.31
N ALA A 66 -2.15 -10.65 -3.10
CA ALA A 66 -1.60 -9.30 -3.13
C ALA A 66 -0.14 -9.28 -3.55
N LEU A 67 0.25 -8.18 -4.20
CA LEU A 67 1.62 -7.83 -4.51
C LEU A 67 2.09 -6.75 -3.54
N THR A 68 3.32 -6.88 -3.03
CA THR A 68 3.95 -5.85 -2.22
C THR A 68 5.22 -5.38 -2.90
N TYR A 69 5.36 -4.07 -3.08
CA TYR A 69 6.54 -3.48 -3.70
C TYR A 69 7.13 -2.37 -2.84
N PHE A 70 8.44 -2.21 -2.93
CA PHE A 70 9.13 -0.99 -2.60
C PHE A 70 9.04 0.00 -3.75
N TYR A 71 8.87 1.28 -3.45
CA TYR A 71 9.04 2.37 -4.40
C TYR A 71 10.40 2.99 -4.17
N VAL A 72 11.30 2.76 -5.12
CA VAL A 72 12.74 3.01 -4.96
C VAL A 72 13.18 4.16 -5.86
N ARG A 73 13.93 5.09 -5.28
CA ARG A 73 14.63 6.13 -6.01
C ARG A 73 15.92 5.56 -6.59
N GLU A 74 16.04 5.60 -7.92
CA GLU A 74 17.13 4.93 -8.64
C GLU A 74 18.50 5.58 -8.45
N GLU A 75 18.54 6.89 -8.16
CA GLU A 75 19.79 7.66 -7.99
C GLU A 75 20.61 7.19 -6.79
N ASP A 76 19.98 6.80 -5.69
CA ASP A 76 20.62 6.40 -4.44
C ASP A 76 20.11 5.06 -3.91
N ASP A 77 19.29 4.38 -4.69
CA ASP A 77 18.66 3.09 -4.34
C ASP A 77 17.93 3.12 -2.99
N ARG A 78 17.31 4.29 -2.69
CA ARG A 78 16.58 4.52 -1.44
C ARG A 78 15.12 4.12 -1.57
N ILE A 79 14.59 3.38 -0.59
CA ILE A 79 13.17 3.13 -0.46
C ILE A 79 12.49 4.42 0.01
N VAL A 80 11.69 5.04 -0.84
CA VAL A 80 10.92 6.25 -0.53
C VAL A 80 9.45 5.96 -0.22
N GLY A 81 8.95 4.79 -0.59
CA GLY A 81 7.58 4.35 -0.33
C GLY A 81 7.42 2.84 -0.38
N MET A 82 6.28 2.38 0.10
CA MET A 82 5.81 1.00 -0.05
C MET A 82 4.36 1.00 -0.53
N ILE A 83 4.02 -0.01 -1.32
CA ILE A 83 2.67 -0.22 -1.83
C ILE A 83 2.30 -1.70 -1.76
N ASN A 84 1.08 -1.98 -1.30
CA ASN A 84 0.45 -3.30 -1.36
C ASN A 84 -0.75 -3.23 -2.29
N ILE A 85 -0.76 -4.08 -3.30
CA ILE A 85 -1.75 -4.13 -4.39
C ILE A 85 -2.51 -5.45 -4.27
N ARG A 86 -3.78 -5.38 -3.91
CA ARG A 86 -4.66 -6.53 -3.72
C ARG A 86 -5.31 -6.89 -5.05
N LEU A 87 -5.12 -8.14 -5.47
CA LEU A 87 -5.57 -8.64 -6.78
C LEU A 87 -7.05 -9.08 -6.78
N ALA A 88 -7.69 -9.03 -5.63
CA ALA A 88 -9.11 -9.27 -5.42
C ALA A 88 -9.60 -8.48 -4.20
N LEU A 89 -10.91 -8.44 -3.99
CA LEU A 89 -11.50 -7.80 -2.82
C LEU A 89 -12.37 -8.80 -2.05
N SER A 90 -12.13 -8.91 -0.74
CA SER A 90 -13.10 -9.46 0.21
C SER A 90 -14.20 -8.43 0.49
N ASP A 91 -15.27 -8.83 1.19
CA ASP A 91 -16.36 -7.92 1.55
C ASP A 91 -15.83 -6.72 2.36
N PHE A 92 -14.94 -6.97 3.34
CA PHE A 92 -14.28 -5.92 4.10
C PHE A 92 -13.50 -4.95 3.20
N LEU A 93 -12.72 -5.46 2.24
CA LEU A 93 -11.93 -4.63 1.34
C LEU A 93 -12.81 -3.81 0.38
N ARG A 94 -13.96 -4.35 -0.05
CA ARG A 94 -14.94 -3.59 -0.84
C ARG A 94 -15.53 -2.43 -0.07
N GLU A 95 -15.72 -2.61 1.23
CA GLU A 95 -16.39 -1.63 2.09
C GLU A 95 -15.44 -0.62 2.70
N GLU A 96 -14.19 -1.02 3.03
CA GLU A 96 -13.31 -0.20 3.86
C GLU A 96 -11.84 -0.16 3.42
N GLY A 97 -11.31 -1.20 2.77
CA GLY A 97 -9.86 -1.31 2.53
C GLY A 97 -9.39 -0.99 1.11
N GLY A 98 -10.24 -1.21 0.09
CA GLY A 98 -9.90 -1.05 -1.33
C GLY A 98 -8.81 -2.00 -1.83
N HIS A 99 -8.37 -1.77 -3.08
CA HIS A 99 -7.32 -2.55 -3.74
C HIS A 99 -5.90 -2.14 -3.33
N ILE A 100 -5.68 -0.88 -2.96
CA ILE A 100 -4.32 -0.36 -2.78
C ILE A 100 -4.17 0.30 -1.41
N GLY A 101 -3.16 -0.15 -0.66
CA GLY A 101 -2.63 0.54 0.50
C GLY A 101 -1.20 1.00 0.20
N TYR A 102 -0.83 2.20 0.63
CA TYR A 102 0.50 2.75 0.40
C TYR A 102 0.95 3.70 1.50
N SER A 103 2.25 3.89 1.61
CA SER A 103 2.85 4.91 2.47
C SER A 103 4.13 5.48 1.85
N VAL A 104 4.42 6.74 2.18
CA VAL A 104 5.64 7.43 1.78
C VAL A 104 6.44 7.75 3.02
N ARG A 105 7.74 7.46 2.98
CA ARG A 105 8.75 7.76 4.01
C ARG A 105 8.54 9.20 4.52
N PRO A 106 8.46 9.44 5.83
CA PRO A 106 8.17 10.78 6.38
C PRO A 106 9.03 11.91 5.80
N THR A 107 10.34 11.71 5.73
CA THR A 107 11.28 12.72 5.18
C THR A 107 11.22 12.89 3.66
N GLU A 108 10.51 12.01 2.95
CA GLU A 108 10.38 12.05 1.49
C GLU A 108 8.97 12.50 1.02
N ARG A 109 8.11 12.96 1.94
CA ARG A 109 6.77 13.48 1.63
C ARG A 109 6.83 14.82 0.88
N ARG A 110 5.70 15.21 0.27
CA ARG A 110 5.53 16.45 -0.51
C ARG A 110 6.40 16.55 -1.77
N LYS A 111 6.78 15.37 -2.33
CA LYS A 111 7.55 15.24 -3.57
C LYS A 111 6.80 14.47 -4.65
N HIS A 112 5.48 14.37 -4.55
CA HIS A 112 4.57 13.66 -5.46
C HIS A 112 4.78 12.13 -5.56
N TYR A 113 5.66 11.53 -4.75
CA TYR A 113 5.93 10.09 -4.80
C TYR A 113 4.70 9.22 -4.55
N ALA A 114 3.77 9.64 -3.67
CA ALA A 114 2.51 8.93 -3.46
C ALA A 114 1.64 8.90 -4.73
N THR A 115 1.56 10.03 -5.46
CA THR A 115 0.78 10.15 -6.69
C THR A 115 1.31 9.22 -7.77
N ASP A 116 2.62 9.22 -7.99
CA ASP A 116 3.27 8.38 -9.01
C ASP A 116 3.21 6.89 -8.63
N MET A 117 3.40 6.57 -7.35
CA MET A 117 3.32 5.20 -6.84
C MET A 117 1.90 4.64 -6.96
N LEU A 118 0.86 5.43 -6.62
CA LEU A 118 -0.53 5.04 -6.79
C LEU A 118 -0.87 4.81 -8.26
N LYS A 119 -0.42 5.71 -9.15
CA LYS A 119 -0.57 5.55 -10.60
C LYS A 119 0.00 4.23 -11.08
N ALA A 120 1.24 3.91 -10.69
CA ALA A 120 1.88 2.64 -11.05
C ALA A 120 1.10 1.43 -10.51
N GLY A 121 0.57 1.50 -9.28
CA GLY A 121 -0.28 0.46 -8.71
C GLY A 121 -1.59 0.25 -9.48
N VAL A 122 -2.24 1.33 -9.91
CA VAL A 122 -3.44 1.27 -10.78
C VAL A 122 -3.11 0.63 -12.13
N GLU A 123 -1.98 0.98 -12.73
CA GLU A 123 -1.53 0.38 -13.98
C GLU A 123 -1.32 -1.14 -13.85
N VAL A 124 -0.72 -1.60 -12.73
CA VAL A 124 -0.58 -3.04 -12.45
C VAL A 124 -1.95 -3.74 -12.44
N LEU A 125 -2.94 -3.20 -11.74
CA LEU A 125 -4.30 -3.77 -11.69
C LEU A 125 -4.98 -3.78 -13.04
N ASN A 126 -4.81 -2.72 -13.83
CA ASN A 126 -5.36 -2.63 -15.20
C ASN A 126 -4.79 -3.73 -16.12
N THR A 127 -3.52 -4.14 -15.95
CA THR A 127 -2.91 -5.22 -16.76
C THR A 127 -3.57 -6.58 -16.56
N ILE A 128 -4.20 -6.78 -15.41
CA ILE A 128 -4.93 -8.03 -15.07
C ILE A 128 -6.46 -7.87 -15.20
N GLY A 129 -6.93 -6.79 -15.84
CA GLY A 129 -8.34 -6.57 -16.16
C GLY A 129 -9.17 -5.93 -15.05
N ILE A 130 -8.57 -5.44 -13.97
CA ILE A 130 -9.25 -4.66 -12.93
C ILE A 130 -9.23 -3.19 -13.36
N ASN A 131 -10.30 -2.75 -14.02
CA ASN A 131 -10.41 -1.42 -14.63
C ASN A 131 -11.10 -0.38 -13.71
N GLU A 132 -11.71 -0.82 -12.62
CA GLU A 132 -12.21 0.04 -11.54
C GLU A 132 -11.44 -0.29 -10.26
N VAL A 133 -10.53 0.59 -9.89
CA VAL A 133 -9.66 0.41 -8.73
C VAL A 133 -10.24 1.19 -7.55
N LEU A 134 -10.61 0.47 -6.49
CA LEU A 134 -11.07 1.08 -5.24
C LEU A 134 -9.88 1.42 -4.34
N VAL A 135 -9.88 2.64 -3.82
CA VAL A 135 -8.86 3.11 -2.85
C VAL A 135 -9.57 3.85 -1.74
N SER A 136 -9.25 3.52 -0.50
CA SER A 136 -9.81 4.18 0.68
C SER A 136 -8.78 5.03 1.42
N CYS A 137 -9.27 6.03 2.12
CA CYS A 137 -8.49 6.76 3.11
C CYS A 137 -9.40 7.27 4.23
N ASP A 138 -8.81 7.59 5.37
CA ASP A 138 -9.45 8.39 6.40
C ASP A 138 -9.83 9.77 5.82
N LYS A 139 -11.01 10.26 6.16
CA LYS A 139 -11.54 11.57 5.73
C LYS A 139 -10.62 12.73 6.10
N GLU A 140 -9.97 12.65 7.25
CA GLU A 140 -9.05 13.68 7.74
C GLU A 140 -7.67 13.59 7.07
N ASN A 141 -7.38 12.49 6.35
CA ASN A 141 -6.13 12.30 5.61
C ASN A 141 -6.15 13.00 4.25
N LEU A 142 -6.10 14.35 4.29
CA LEU A 142 -6.13 15.20 3.09
C LEU A 142 -4.97 14.89 2.11
N ALA A 143 -3.85 14.38 2.60
CA ALA A 143 -2.72 13.99 1.76
C ALA A 143 -3.07 12.76 0.91
N SER A 144 -3.74 11.77 1.49
CA SER A 144 -4.18 10.59 0.77
C SER A 144 -5.33 10.90 -0.20
N SER A 145 -6.35 11.63 0.25
CA SER A 145 -7.47 12.02 -0.63
C SER A 145 -6.98 12.86 -1.82
N GLY A 146 -6.07 13.81 -1.62
CA GLY A 146 -5.43 14.59 -2.69
C GLY A 146 -4.64 13.71 -3.66
N THR A 147 -3.90 12.71 -3.16
CA THR A 147 -3.19 11.73 -3.98
C THR A 147 -4.14 10.94 -4.87
N ILE A 148 -5.27 10.49 -4.32
CA ILE A 148 -6.27 9.71 -5.04
C ILE A 148 -6.97 10.58 -6.10
N LEU A 149 -7.36 11.80 -5.76
CA LEU A 149 -7.98 12.76 -6.68
C LEU A 149 -7.04 13.12 -7.86
N ASN A 150 -5.74 13.30 -7.59
CA ASN A 150 -4.73 13.55 -8.63
C ASN A 150 -4.55 12.36 -9.59
N ASN A 151 -4.99 11.17 -9.21
CA ASN A 151 -5.04 9.98 -10.06
C ASN A 151 -6.42 9.77 -10.72
N GLY A 152 -7.29 10.78 -10.72
CA GLY A 152 -8.63 10.70 -11.31
C GLY A 152 -9.64 9.96 -10.43
N GLY A 153 -9.33 9.78 -9.15
CA GLY A 153 -10.24 9.14 -8.20
C GLY A 153 -11.51 9.96 -7.98
N ARG A 154 -12.65 9.29 -7.97
CA ARG A 154 -13.96 9.87 -7.68
C ARG A 154 -14.48 9.29 -6.38
N LEU A 155 -14.87 10.15 -5.44
CA LEU A 155 -15.51 9.72 -4.19
C LEU A 155 -16.83 9.00 -4.52
N ILE A 156 -16.96 7.76 -4.05
CA ILE A 156 -18.15 6.93 -4.27
C ILE A 156 -18.90 6.61 -2.98
N LYS A 157 -18.21 6.66 -1.83
CA LYS A 157 -18.81 6.32 -0.54
C LYS A 157 -18.08 7.02 0.60
N GLU A 158 -18.82 7.42 1.60
CA GLU A 158 -18.29 7.87 2.89
C GLU A 158 -19.08 7.16 3.99
N LYS A 159 -18.38 6.60 4.98
CA LYS A 159 -19.00 5.90 6.11
C LYS A 159 -18.10 5.93 7.35
N TYR A 160 -18.72 5.81 8.52
CA TYR A 160 -17.98 5.54 9.74
C TYR A 160 -17.53 4.07 9.78
N SER A 161 -16.26 3.83 10.04
CA SER A 161 -15.70 2.50 10.22
C SER A 161 -15.65 2.14 11.71
N GLU A 162 -16.36 1.09 12.08
CA GLU A 162 -16.25 0.53 13.43
C GLU A 162 -14.90 -0.13 13.69
N THR A 163 -14.23 -0.59 12.62
CA THR A 163 -12.91 -1.22 12.68
C THR A 163 -11.81 -0.21 12.97
N PHE A 164 -11.80 0.91 12.23
CA PHE A 164 -10.77 1.95 12.34
C PHE A 164 -11.16 3.07 13.32
N LYS A 165 -12.45 3.15 13.73
CA LYS A 165 -12.99 4.20 14.61
C LYS A 165 -12.89 5.61 14.01
N GLU A 166 -13.02 5.70 12.69
CA GLU A 166 -12.90 6.95 11.94
C GLU A 166 -13.84 6.99 10.72
N MET A 167 -14.01 8.16 10.13
CA MET A 167 -14.75 8.34 8.89
C MET A 167 -13.87 7.95 7.71
N ILE A 168 -14.29 6.94 6.95
CA ILE A 168 -13.58 6.46 5.75
C ILE A 168 -14.25 6.98 4.51
N GLN A 169 -13.44 7.42 3.56
CA GLN A 169 -13.82 7.76 2.21
C GLN A 169 -13.32 6.69 1.24
N MET A 170 -14.22 6.15 0.42
CA MET A 170 -13.89 5.21 -0.66
C MET A 170 -13.98 5.93 -2.00
N TYR A 171 -12.94 5.78 -2.80
CA TYR A 171 -12.82 6.34 -4.13
C TYR A 171 -12.73 5.23 -5.17
N ALA A 172 -13.24 5.51 -6.37
CA ALA A 172 -13.01 4.68 -7.56
C ALA A 172 -12.13 5.43 -8.55
N ILE A 173 -11.06 4.79 -9.00
CA ILE A 173 -10.22 5.23 -10.12
C ILE A 173 -10.56 4.31 -11.29
N THR A 174 -11.10 4.87 -12.37
CA THR A 174 -11.49 4.14 -13.57
C THR A 174 -10.56 4.48 -14.73
N LYS A 175 -10.25 3.45 -15.53
CA LYS A 175 -9.47 3.63 -16.76
C LYS A 175 -10.34 4.25 -17.87
#